data_e392024d412a54faf3c9d980a3fdb8b1
#
_entry.id   e392024d412a54faf3c9d980a3fdb8b1
#
_cell.length_a   1.000
_cell.length_b   1.000
_cell.length_c   1.000
_cell.angle_alpha   90.00
_cell.angle_beta   90.00
_cell.angle_gamma   90.00
#
_symmetry.space_group_name_H-M   'P 1'
#
loop_
_entity.id
_entity.type
_entity.pdbx_description
1 polymer ?
#
loop_
_entity_poly.entity_id
_entity_poly.type
_entity_poly.pdbx_seq_one_letter_code
_entity_poly.pdbx_strand_id
1 'polypeptide(L)'
;MNFIKNTVLFLVLLAYPFVCSPQSTSKIVTGAQQIELYLPLLQNKNIGLVGNHNSLIWNDNNPIHLVDHLINLGVRLKKVYGPEHGFRGEAPDGEIISDTKDQKTGIPIVSLYGKNKKPSPQQLKDIDIVLFD
;
A
#
# COMPACT_ATOMS: atom_id res chain seq x y z
N MET A 1 64.96 17.71 -3.61
CA MET A 1 63.99 17.97 -4.69
C MET A 1 62.78 17.02 -4.69
N ASN A 2 62.82 15.86 -4.03
CA ASN A 2 61.69 14.92 -3.96
C ASN A 2 60.67 15.21 -2.85
N PHE A 3 61.10 15.88 -1.78
CA PHE A 3 60.24 16.20 -0.63
C PHE A 3 59.10 17.18 -1.01
N ILE A 4 59.42 18.21 -1.76
CA ILE A 4 58.45 19.23 -2.19
C ILE A 4 57.42 18.62 -3.15
N LYS A 5 57.81 17.71 -4.06
CA LYS A 5 56.89 17.04 -5.00
C LYS A 5 55.87 16.15 -4.27
N ASN A 6 56.31 15.43 -3.24
CA ASN A 6 55.43 14.57 -2.45
C ASN A 6 54.46 15.38 -1.57
N THR A 7 54.91 16.50 -1.02
CA THR A 7 54.06 17.40 -0.23
C THR A 7 52.97 18.07 -1.06
N VAL A 8 53.31 18.50 -2.28
CA VAL A 8 52.35 19.10 -3.19
C VAL A 8 51.29 18.07 -3.65
N LEU A 9 51.73 16.83 -3.96
CA LEU A 9 50.81 15.75 -4.32
C LEU A 9 49.85 15.41 -3.15
N PHE A 10 50.31 15.40 -1.92
CA PHE A 10 49.49 15.14 -0.74
C PHE A 10 48.48 16.27 -0.49
N LEU A 11 48.87 17.53 -0.67
CA LEU A 11 47.98 18.69 -0.57
C LEU A 11 46.90 18.72 -1.67
N VAL A 12 47.22 18.28 -2.88
CA VAL A 12 46.26 18.17 -3.98
C VAL A 12 45.24 17.06 -3.71
N LEU A 13 45.65 15.93 -3.11
CA LEU A 13 44.73 14.85 -2.69
C LEU A 13 43.82 15.27 -1.54
N LEU A 14 44.25 16.12 -0.62
CA LEU A 14 43.43 16.69 0.46
C LEU A 14 42.46 17.77 -0.02
N ALA A 15 42.75 18.41 -1.14
CA ALA A 15 41.92 19.45 -1.73
C ALA A 15 40.79 18.91 -2.65
N TYR A 16 40.75 17.57 -2.91
CA TYR A 16 39.64 16.98 -3.60
C TYR A 16 38.42 16.99 -2.65
N PRO A 17 37.45 17.89 -2.85
CA PRO A 17 36.23 17.80 -2.06
C PRO A 17 35.57 16.45 -2.43
N PHE A 18 35.36 15.58 -1.43
CA PHE A 18 34.44 14.50 -1.54
C PHE A 18 33.07 15.14 -1.84
N VAL A 19 32.76 15.32 -3.12
CA VAL A 19 31.43 15.68 -3.57
C VAL A 19 30.59 14.42 -3.37
N CYS A 20 30.21 14.17 -2.11
CA CYS A 20 29.11 13.24 -1.80
C CYS A 20 27.85 13.94 -2.32
N SER A 21 27.51 13.71 -3.58
CA SER A 21 26.22 14.12 -4.10
C SER A 21 25.16 13.38 -3.31
N PRO A 22 24.24 14.07 -2.61
CA PRO A 22 23.12 13.38 -1.97
C PRO A 22 22.38 12.64 -3.07
N GLN A 23 22.32 11.31 -2.92
CA GLN A 23 21.56 10.47 -3.82
C GLN A 23 20.12 10.95 -3.72
N SER A 24 19.56 11.44 -4.82
CA SER A 24 18.16 11.83 -4.89
C SER A 24 17.33 10.63 -4.43
N THR A 25 16.76 10.73 -3.23
CA THR A 25 15.81 9.72 -2.75
C THR A 25 14.57 9.84 -3.62
N SER A 26 14.50 9.01 -4.66
CA SER A 26 13.26 8.87 -5.43
C SER A 26 12.16 8.45 -4.45
N LYS A 27 11.12 9.25 -4.34
CA LYS A 27 9.95 8.94 -3.49
C LYS A 27 9.39 7.60 -4.00
N ILE A 28 9.36 6.61 -3.14
CA ILE A 28 8.73 5.33 -3.46
C ILE A 28 7.23 5.59 -3.60
N VAL A 29 6.68 5.22 -4.76
CA VAL A 29 5.24 5.29 -5.03
C VAL A 29 4.72 3.87 -5.06
N THR A 30 3.81 3.54 -4.15
CA THR A 30 3.20 2.20 -4.09
C THR A 30 2.23 1.97 -5.25
N GLY A 31 1.89 0.71 -5.54
CA GLY A 31 0.87 0.39 -6.56
C GLY A 31 -0.46 1.04 -6.23
N ALA A 32 -0.88 1.01 -4.97
CA ALA A 32 -2.12 1.65 -4.51
C ALA A 32 -2.16 3.16 -4.75
N GLN A 33 -1.01 3.86 -4.70
CA GLN A 33 -0.92 5.29 -4.98
C GLN A 33 -1.02 5.64 -6.48
N GLN A 34 -0.84 4.66 -7.36
CA GLN A 34 -0.88 4.86 -8.81
C GLN A 34 -2.32 4.72 -9.35
N ILE A 35 -3.27 5.35 -8.66
CA ILE A 35 -4.72 5.23 -8.92
C ILE A 35 -5.10 5.53 -10.38
N GLU A 36 -4.44 6.48 -11.00
CA GLU A 36 -4.72 6.89 -12.38
C GLU A 36 -4.49 5.78 -13.40
N LEU A 37 -3.58 4.84 -13.09
CA LEU A 37 -3.27 3.72 -13.98
C LEU A 37 -4.35 2.63 -13.93
N TYR A 38 -4.99 2.40 -12.79
CA TYR A 38 -5.94 1.31 -12.64
C TYR A 38 -7.41 1.75 -12.45
N LEU A 39 -7.67 3.00 -12.05
CA LEU A 39 -9.03 3.51 -11.90
C LEU A 39 -9.91 3.33 -13.15
N PRO A 40 -9.43 3.54 -14.39
CA PRO A 40 -10.22 3.29 -15.58
C PRO A 40 -10.69 1.84 -15.74
N LEU A 41 -9.91 0.88 -15.22
CA LEU A 41 -10.27 -0.55 -15.26
C LEU A 41 -11.39 -0.89 -14.29
N LEU A 42 -11.58 -0.08 -13.24
CA LEU A 42 -12.58 -0.29 -12.20
C LEU A 42 -13.93 0.33 -12.52
N GLN A 43 -14.00 1.19 -13.55
CA GLN A 43 -15.22 1.89 -13.92
C GLN A 43 -16.33 0.89 -14.32
N ASN A 44 -17.52 1.10 -13.77
CA ASN A 44 -18.71 0.27 -14.01
C ASN A 44 -18.56 -1.21 -13.61
N LYS A 45 -17.53 -1.55 -12.81
CA LYS A 45 -17.29 -2.89 -12.28
C LYS A 45 -17.66 -2.97 -10.80
N ASN A 46 -18.07 -4.15 -10.38
CA ASN A 46 -18.23 -4.48 -8.97
C ASN A 46 -16.89 -4.99 -8.44
N ILE A 47 -16.33 -4.30 -7.47
CA ILE A 47 -14.97 -4.54 -7.00
C ILE A 47 -14.99 -5.27 -5.65
N GLY A 48 -14.16 -6.30 -5.53
CA GLY A 48 -13.73 -6.85 -4.26
C GLY A 48 -12.31 -6.38 -3.96
N LEU A 49 -12.01 -6.02 -2.73
CA LEU A 49 -10.67 -5.63 -2.32
C LEU A 49 -10.14 -6.64 -1.30
N VAL A 50 -8.99 -7.24 -1.57
CA VAL A 50 -8.18 -7.91 -0.55
C VAL A 50 -7.25 -6.87 0.04
N GLY A 51 -7.40 -6.61 1.33
CA GLY A 51 -6.61 -5.58 2.01
C GLY A 51 -6.75 -5.66 3.53
N ASN A 52 -5.89 -4.95 4.23
CA ASN A 52 -5.86 -4.91 5.68
C ASN A 52 -5.63 -3.48 6.20
N HIS A 53 -5.35 -3.32 7.49
CA HIS A 53 -5.13 -2.02 8.12
C HIS A 53 -3.95 -1.22 7.55
N ASN A 54 -3.02 -1.88 6.86
CA ASN A 54 -1.88 -1.24 6.20
C ASN A 54 -2.15 -0.86 4.73
N SER A 55 -3.35 -1.15 4.21
CA SER A 55 -3.78 -0.70 2.89
C SER A 55 -4.03 0.81 2.90
N LEU A 56 -2.94 1.58 2.89
CA LEU A 56 -2.93 3.03 3.08
C LEU A 56 -2.36 3.76 1.87
N ILE A 57 -3.03 4.82 1.47
CA ILE A 57 -2.53 5.81 0.52
C ILE A 57 -1.98 6.99 1.31
N TRP A 58 -0.70 7.26 1.15
CA TRP A 58 -0.04 8.39 1.78
C TRP A 58 -0.17 9.63 0.92
N ASN A 59 -0.92 10.60 1.41
CA ASN A 59 -0.98 11.94 0.86
C ASN A 59 -0.30 12.88 1.86
N ASP A 60 0.94 13.24 1.57
CA ASP A 60 1.86 13.95 2.46
C ASP A 60 1.98 13.29 3.83
N ASN A 61 1.46 13.85 4.89
CA ASN A 61 1.54 13.28 6.24
C ASN A 61 0.21 12.69 6.73
N ASN A 62 -0.79 12.54 5.86
CA ASN A 62 -2.11 12.09 6.26
C ASN A 62 -2.51 10.82 5.47
N PRO A 63 -2.35 9.63 6.07
CA PRO A 63 -2.72 8.39 5.40
C PRO A 63 -4.24 8.27 5.29
N ILE A 64 -4.70 7.87 4.11
CA ILE A 64 -6.10 7.54 3.85
C ILE A 64 -6.19 6.05 3.56
N HIS A 65 -7.11 5.35 4.21
CA HIS A 65 -7.33 3.94 3.93
C HIS A 65 -7.81 3.74 2.48
N LEU A 66 -7.24 2.76 1.78
CA LEU A 66 -7.52 2.51 0.35
C LEU A 66 -9.01 2.35 0.06
N VAL A 67 -9.77 1.69 0.94
CA VAL A 67 -11.23 1.56 0.82
C VAL A 67 -11.90 2.93 0.77
N ASP A 68 -11.55 3.81 1.71
CA ASP A 68 -12.16 5.14 1.78
C ASP A 68 -11.83 5.96 0.54
N HIS A 69 -10.58 5.83 0.07
CA HIS A 69 -10.13 6.49 -1.16
C HIS A 69 -10.90 6.01 -2.39
N LEU A 70 -11.02 4.69 -2.58
CA LEU A 70 -11.76 4.10 -3.71
C LEU A 70 -13.24 4.51 -3.71
N ILE A 71 -13.88 4.53 -2.53
CA ILE A 71 -15.28 4.97 -2.40
C ILE A 71 -15.42 6.44 -2.78
N ASN A 72 -14.53 7.30 -2.29
CA ASN A 72 -14.53 8.74 -2.63
C ASN A 72 -14.36 8.99 -4.14
N LEU A 73 -13.68 8.07 -4.85
CA LEU A 73 -13.54 8.10 -6.31
C LEU A 73 -14.73 7.47 -7.06
N GLY A 74 -15.79 7.07 -6.35
CA GLY A 74 -16.99 6.49 -6.94
C GLY A 74 -16.86 5.04 -7.39
N VAL A 75 -15.81 4.33 -6.95
CA VAL A 75 -15.64 2.89 -7.24
C VAL A 75 -16.72 2.09 -6.53
N ARG A 76 -17.39 1.18 -7.25
CA ARG A 76 -18.40 0.28 -6.68
C ARG A 76 -17.74 -0.87 -5.90
N LEU A 77 -17.28 -0.55 -4.69
CA LEU A 77 -16.68 -1.54 -3.80
C LEU A 77 -17.79 -2.34 -3.10
N LYS A 78 -17.87 -3.62 -3.42
CA LYS A 78 -18.95 -4.52 -2.96
C LYS A 78 -18.57 -5.30 -1.70
N LYS A 79 -17.31 -5.70 -1.59
CA LYS A 79 -16.80 -6.53 -0.50
C LYS A 79 -15.33 -6.23 -0.23
N VAL A 80 -14.94 -6.42 1.00
CA VAL A 80 -13.54 -6.47 1.41
C VAL A 80 -13.23 -7.88 1.91
N TYR A 81 -12.08 -8.39 1.54
CA TYR A 81 -11.55 -9.67 2.00
C TYR A 81 -10.37 -9.39 2.91
N GLY A 82 -10.55 -9.62 4.21
CA GLY A 82 -9.53 -9.39 5.23
C GLY A 82 -8.67 -10.62 5.49
N PRO A 83 -7.39 -10.65 5.11
CA PRO A 83 -6.55 -11.83 5.27
C PRO A 83 -6.16 -12.09 6.72
N GLU A 84 -5.90 -11.05 7.52
CA GLU A 84 -5.40 -11.15 8.90
C GLU A 84 -5.61 -9.85 9.67
N HIS A 85 -5.60 -9.90 11.01
CA HIS A 85 -5.62 -8.75 11.95
C HIS A 85 -6.79 -7.76 11.83
N GLY A 86 -7.86 -8.14 11.18
CA GLY A 86 -8.96 -7.23 10.92
C GLY A 86 -8.67 -6.21 9.82
N PHE A 87 -9.73 -5.72 9.25
CA PHE A 87 -9.65 -4.85 8.09
C PHE A 87 -9.12 -3.44 8.42
N ARG A 88 -9.42 -2.92 9.64
CA ARG A 88 -8.95 -1.60 10.09
C ARG A 88 -8.02 -1.64 11.30
N GLY A 89 -7.53 -2.83 11.68
CA GLY A 89 -6.62 -2.99 12.81
C GLY A 89 -7.31 -2.90 14.19
N GLU A 90 -8.62 -3.11 14.24
CA GLU A 90 -9.41 -3.03 15.47
C GLU A 90 -9.44 -4.36 16.23
N ALA A 91 -8.98 -5.45 15.61
CA ALA A 91 -8.96 -6.77 16.23
C ALA A 91 -7.60 -7.08 16.84
N PRO A 92 -7.55 -7.65 18.07
CA PRO A 92 -6.33 -8.18 18.67
C PRO A 92 -5.68 -9.25 17.79
N ASP A 93 -4.37 -9.42 17.94
CA ASP A 93 -3.61 -10.45 17.25
C ASP A 93 -4.17 -11.85 17.52
N GLY A 94 -4.42 -12.60 16.44
CA GLY A 94 -4.91 -13.98 16.55
C GLY A 94 -6.41 -14.13 16.78
N GLU A 95 -7.19 -13.05 16.85
CA GLU A 95 -8.64 -13.15 16.94
C GLU A 95 -9.23 -13.63 15.61
N ILE A 96 -10.09 -14.65 15.68
CA ILE A 96 -10.84 -15.15 14.51
C ILE A 96 -11.93 -14.13 14.20
N ILE A 97 -11.69 -13.32 13.17
CA ILE A 97 -12.68 -12.37 12.70
C ILE A 97 -13.70 -13.14 11.86
N SER A 98 -14.95 -13.15 12.32
CA SER A 98 -16.08 -13.61 11.51
C SER A 98 -16.44 -12.59 10.44
N ASP A 99 -17.20 -13.03 9.43
CA ASP A 99 -17.78 -12.12 8.45
C ASP A 99 -18.58 -11.02 9.14
N THR A 100 -18.24 -9.77 8.86
CA THR A 100 -18.83 -8.59 9.50
C THR A 100 -19.08 -7.49 8.46
N LYS A 101 -19.35 -6.27 8.93
CA LYS A 101 -19.43 -5.07 8.08
C LYS A 101 -18.49 -4.02 8.61
N ASP A 102 -17.82 -3.34 7.70
CA ASP A 102 -17.04 -2.15 8.05
C ASP A 102 -17.96 -1.08 8.65
N GLN A 103 -17.72 -0.69 9.87
CA GLN A 103 -18.58 0.26 10.60
C GLN A 103 -18.66 1.63 9.93
N LYS A 104 -17.57 2.05 9.27
CA LYS A 104 -17.49 3.36 8.61
C LYS A 104 -18.25 3.40 7.30
N THR A 105 -18.17 2.35 6.50
CA THR A 105 -18.70 2.34 5.12
C THR A 105 -19.88 1.42 4.91
N GLY A 106 -20.15 0.52 5.86
CA GLY A 106 -21.19 -0.50 5.77
C GLY A 106 -20.86 -1.66 4.80
N ILE A 107 -19.66 -1.66 4.21
CA ILE A 107 -19.26 -2.69 3.24
C ILE A 107 -19.04 -4.02 3.96
N PRO A 108 -19.56 -5.14 3.40
CA PRO A 108 -19.30 -6.47 3.95
C PRO A 108 -17.81 -6.81 3.96
N ILE A 109 -17.34 -7.32 5.09
CA ILE A 109 -16.00 -7.85 5.28
C ILE A 109 -16.10 -9.36 5.34
N VAL A 110 -15.37 -10.03 4.47
CA VAL A 110 -15.21 -11.48 4.43
C VAL A 110 -13.85 -11.83 5.04
N SER A 111 -13.86 -12.63 6.09
CA SER A 111 -12.59 -13.08 6.72
C SER A 111 -11.94 -14.18 5.88
N LEU A 112 -10.68 -13.95 5.54
CA LEU A 112 -9.80 -14.96 4.92
C LEU A 112 -8.80 -15.54 5.92
N TYR A 113 -9.08 -15.40 7.23
CA TYR A 113 -8.23 -15.90 8.30
C TYR A 113 -8.67 -17.28 8.79
N GLY A 114 -7.74 -18.05 9.35
CA GLY A 114 -8.02 -19.37 9.92
C GLY A 114 -8.25 -20.45 8.85
N LYS A 115 -9.44 -21.05 8.81
CA LYS A 115 -9.77 -22.16 7.89
C LYS A 115 -10.03 -21.69 6.45
N ASN A 116 -10.46 -20.46 6.25
CA ASN A 116 -10.89 -19.92 4.96
C ASN A 116 -9.82 -19.00 4.37
N LYS A 117 -8.71 -19.56 3.87
CA LYS A 117 -7.60 -18.79 3.32
C LYS A 117 -7.82 -18.22 1.92
N LYS A 118 -8.97 -18.51 1.31
CA LYS A 118 -9.35 -18.01 -0.02
C LYS A 118 -10.86 -17.81 -0.07
N PRO A 119 -11.36 -16.83 -0.86
CA PRO A 119 -12.79 -16.65 -1.05
C PRO A 119 -13.42 -17.87 -1.72
N SER A 120 -14.60 -18.26 -1.27
CA SER A 120 -15.42 -19.27 -1.95
C SER A 120 -16.07 -18.67 -3.21
N PRO A 121 -16.55 -19.51 -4.17
CA PRO A 121 -17.30 -19.03 -5.33
C PRO A 121 -18.53 -18.20 -4.93
N GLN A 122 -19.20 -18.53 -3.83
CA GLN A 122 -20.35 -17.78 -3.34
C GLN A 122 -19.93 -16.39 -2.80
N GLN A 123 -18.77 -16.29 -2.18
CA GLN A 123 -18.24 -14.99 -1.70
C GLN A 123 -17.76 -14.12 -2.86
N LEU A 124 -17.37 -14.69 -3.99
CA LEU A 124 -16.99 -13.98 -5.22
C LEU A 124 -18.18 -13.66 -6.13
N LYS A 125 -19.36 -14.16 -5.81
CA LYS A 125 -20.56 -13.86 -6.59
C LYS A 125 -20.76 -12.35 -6.66
N ASP A 126 -21.10 -11.86 -7.85
CA ASP A 126 -21.32 -10.44 -8.16
C ASP A 126 -20.06 -9.54 -8.03
N ILE A 127 -18.87 -10.12 -8.06
CA ILE A 127 -17.58 -9.41 -8.15
C ILE A 127 -17.03 -9.58 -9.57
N ASP A 128 -16.73 -8.46 -10.24
CA ASP A 128 -16.15 -8.46 -11.57
C ASP A 128 -14.62 -8.46 -11.52
N ILE A 129 -14.06 -7.75 -10.56
CA ILE A 129 -12.60 -7.59 -10.38
C ILE A 129 -12.25 -7.69 -8.88
N VAL A 130 -11.18 -8.41 -8.58
CA VAL A 130 -10.57 -8.41 -7.26
C VAL A 130 -9.26 -7.62 -7.33
N LEU A 131 -9.18 -6.56 -6.53
CA LEU A 131 -7.93 -5.87 -6.24
C LEU A 131 -7.23 -6.56 -5.09
N PHE A 132 -5.92 -6.63 -5.15
CA PHE A 132 -5.07 -7.11 -4.09
C PHE A 132 -4.03 -6.03 -3.74
N ASP A 133 -3.98 -5.64 -2.45
CA ASP A 133 -3.05 -4.65 -1.90
C ASP A 133 -2.25 -5.23 -0.73
#